data_760bcc19406dee5d52dd2ba28a5742f5
#
_entry.id   760bcc19406dee5d52dd2ba28a5742f5
#
_cell.length_a   1.000
_cell.length_b   1.000
_cell.length_c   1.000
_cell.angle_alpha   90.00
_cell.angle_beta   90.00
_cell.angle_gamma   90.00
#
_symmetry.space_group_name_H-M   'P 1'
#
loop_
_entity.id
_entity.type
_entity.pdbx_description
1 polymer ?
#
loop_
_entity_poly.entity_id
_entity_poly.type
_entity_poly.pdbx_seq_one_letter_code
_entity_poly.pdbx_strand_id
1 'polypeptide(L)'
;MQNQLIRLTYASTATFKTDIKGGIESEVARILLQSRRNNSRIAVGGVLHYGDGYFFQCLEGDESAVKSTLQRISQDQRHRDVQILLNVQIQRRLFEDWSMKYST
;
A
#
# COMPACT_ATOMS: atom_id res chain seq x y z
N MET A 1 -21.45 -7.14 -14.04
CA MET A 1 -20.43 -8.04 -13.47
C MET A 1 -20.08 -7.60 -12.09
N GLN A 2 -20.03 -8.55 -11.19
CA GLN A 2 -19.63 -8.24 -9.81
C GLN A 2 -18.11 -8.10 -9.74
N ASN A 3 -17.64 -7.03 -9.14
CA ASN A 3 -16.22 -6.88 -8.83
C ASN A 3 -15.84 -7.90 -7.76
N GLN A 4 -14.70 -8.53 -7.96
CA GLN A 4 -14.15 -9.45 -6.99
C GLN A 4 -13.34 -8.70 -5.96
N LEU A 5 -13.44 -9.13 -4.70
CA LEU A 5 -12.56 -8.64 -3.65
C LEU A 5 -11.25 -9.41 -3.71
N ILE A 6 -10.15 -8.68 -3.64
CA ILE A 6 -8.82 -9.28 -3.58
C ILE A 6 -8.01 -8.71 -2.44
N ARG A 7 -7.02 -9.47 -2.03
CA ARG A 7 -5.94 -9.03 -1.15
C ARG A 7 -4.63 -9.21 -1.91
N LEU A 8 -3.89 -8.12 -2.04
CA LEU A 8 -2.63 -8.12 -2.77
C LEU A 8 -1.54 -7.57 -1.87
N THR A 9 -0.44 -8.31 -1.78
CA THR A 9 0.75 -7.88 -1.04
C THR A 9 1.89 -7.71 -2.01
N TYR A 10 2.61 -6.60 -1.89
CA TYR A 10 3.81 -6.36 -2.68
C TYR A 10 4.94 -5.87 -1.79
N ALA A 11 6.15 -6.01 -2.31
CA ALA A 11 7.35 -5.42 -1.75
C ALA A 11 7.96 -4.49 -2.80
N SER A 12 8.58 -3.41 -2.35
CA SER A 12 9.32 -2.51 -3.22
C SER A 12 10.51 -1.93 -2.48
N THR A 13 11.45 -1.37 -3.23
CA THR A 13 12.61 -0.70 -2.67
C THR A 13 12.36 0.81 -2.67
N ALA A 14 12.66 1.46 -1.56
CA ALA A 14 12.59 2.92 -1.45
C ALA A 14 13.74 3.56 -2.24
N THR A 15 13.45 4.66 -2.92
CA THR A 15 14.43 5.37 -3.73
C THR A 15 15.07 6.53 -2.99
N PHE A 16 14.60 6.85 -1.79
CA PHE A 16 15.10 7.94 -0.98
C PHE A 16 15.95 7.41 0.18
N LYS A 17 16.81 8.29 0.70
CA LYS A 17 17.61 7.94 1.88
C LYS A 17 16.73 8.02 3.13
N THR A 18 16.84 7.00 3.96
CA THR A 18 16.17 6.98 5.24
C THR A 18 16.85 7.96 6.19
N ASP A 19 16.12 8.95 6.65
CA ASP A 19 16.55 9.88 7.68
C ASP A 19 15.53 9.80 8.82
N ILE A 20 15.78 8.90 9.76
CA ILE A 20 14.85 8.66 10.86
C ILE A 20 15.17 9.63 11.98
N LYS A 21 14.36 10.67 12.09
CA LYS A 21 14.35 11.54 13.26
C LYS A 21 12.95 11.49 13.87
N GLY A 22 12.84 10.91 15.05
CA GLY A 22 11.60 10.93 15.81
C GLY A 22 10.56 9.89 15.41
N GLY A 23 10.97 8.72 14.90
CA GLY A 23 10.12 7.55 14.80
C GLY A 23 9.62 7.19 13.42
N ILE A 24 9.19 8.14 12.58
CA ILE A 24 8.75 7.85 11.23
C ILE A 24 9.51 8.73 10.24
N GLU A 25 9.94 8.11 9.15
CA GLU A 25 10.62 8.83 8.10
C GLU A 25 9.62 9.74 7.37
N SER A 26 10.04 10.98 7.02
CA SER A 26 9.12 11.99 6.51
C SER A 26 8.48 11.63 5.17
N GLU A 27 9.21 10.96 4.28
CA GLU A 27 8.63 10.51 3.01
C GLU A 27 7.60 9.40 3.22
N VAL A 28 7.83 8.52 4.19
CA VAL A 28 6.85 7.49 4.57
C VAL A 28 5.59 8.13 5.11
N ALA A 29 5.72 9.17 5.94
CA ALA A 29 4.56 9.91 6.45
C ALA A 29 3.74 10.52 5.33
N ARG A 30 4.38 11.11 4.31
CA ARG A 30 3.70 11.66 3.14
C ARG A 30 2.98 10.58 2.35
N ILE A 31 3.63 9.44 2.15
CA ILE A 31 3.02 8.29 1.46
C ILE A 31 1.78 7.82 2.21
N LEU A 32 1.84 7.72 3.54
CA LEU A 32 0.70 7.31 4.35
C LEU A 32 -0.48 8.28 4.21
N LEU A 33 -0.24 9.58 4.32
CA LEU A 33 -1.29 10.58 4.20
C LEU A 33 -1.95 10.54 2.83
N GLN A 34 -1.14 10.42 1.78
CA GLN A 34 -1.60 10.36 0.41
C GLN A 34 -2.41 9.08 0.16
N SER A 35 -1.91 7.95 0.68
CA SER A 35 -2.58 6.65 0.56
C SER A 35 -3.92 6.66 1.27
N ARG A 36 -3.99 7.19 2.49
CA ARG A 36 -5.24 7.29 3.23
C ARG A 36 -6.29 8.09 2.49
N ARG A 37 -5.88 9.22 1.92
CA ARG A 37 -6.77 10.08 1.14
C ARG A 37 -7.30 9.36 -0.10
N ASN A 38 -6.39 8.76 -0.88
CA ASN A 38 -6.75 8.11 -2.13
C ASN A 38 -7.54 6.83 -1.90
N ASN A 39 -7.11 6.02 -0.93
CA ASN A 39 -7.71 4.71 -0.67
C ASN A 39 -9.13 4.84 -0.12
N SER A 40 -9.40 5.87 0.70
CA SER A 40 -10.74 6.11 1.22
C SER A 40 -11.77 6.35 0.11
N ARG A 41 -11.35 7.00 -0.98
CA ARG A 41 -12.25 7.33 -2.10
C ARG A 41 -12.69 6.12 -2.90
N ILE A 42 -11.86 5.07 -2.92
CA ILE A 42 -12.09 3.89 -3.75
C ILE A 42 -12.28 2.62 -2.93
N ALA A 43 -12.51 2.79 -1.63
CA ALA A 43 -12.75 1.70 -0.69
C ALA A 43 -11.63 0.65 -0.71
N VAL A 44 -10.38 1.10 -0.78
CA VAL A 44 -9.21 0.24 -0.61
C VAL A 44 -8.70 0.40 0.81
N GLY A 45 -8.53 -0.72 1.50
CA GLY A 45 -7.90 -0.76 2.81
C GLY A 45 -6.52 -1.37 2.75
N GLY A 46 -5.77 -1.29 3.84
CA GLY A 46 -4.47 -1.95 3.86
C GLY A 46 -3.57 -1.59 5.01
N VAL A 47 -2.38 -2.15 4.94
CA VAL A 47 -1.31 -1.97 5.91
C VAL A 47 -0.02 -1.68 5.16
N LEU A 48 0.73 -0.69 5.63
CA LEU A 48 2.04 -0.34 5.11
C LEU A 48 3.09 -0.60 6.18
N HIS A 49 4.12 -1.34 5.81
CA HIS A 49 5.32 -1.52 6.61
C HIS A 49 6.52 -0.97 5.85
N TYR A 50 7.37 -0.22 6.54
CA TYR A 50 8.62 0.31 5.98
C TYR A 50 9.76 -0.02 6.95
N GLY A 51 10.84 -0.56 6.43
CA GLY A 51 12.04 -0.83 7.21
C GLY A 51 13.21 -1.19 6.30
N ASP A 52 14.41 -0.80 6.69
CA ASP A 52 15.66 -1.14 5.99
C ASP A 52 15.67 -0.75 4.50
N GLY A 53 14.95 0.32 4.16
CA GLY A 53 14.88 0.79 2.78
C GLY A 53 13.88 0.07 1.90
N TYR A 54 13.02 -0.78 2.48
CA TYR A 54 12.01 -1.55 1.76
C TYR A 54 10.61 -1.24 2.25
N PHE A 55 9.66 -1.28 1.32
CA PHE A 55 8.25 -1.23 1.62
C PHE A 55 7.64 -2.62 1.50
N PHE A 56 6.75 -2.95 2.42
CA PHE A 56 5.81 -4.07 2.30
C PHE A 56 4.43 -3.50 2.50
N GLN A 57 3.55 -3.72 1.54
CA GLN A 57 2.20 -3.18 1.61
C GLN A 57 1.18 -4.24 1.25
N CYS A 58 0.14 -4.33 2.05
CA CYS A 58 -1.02 -5.15 1.76
C CYS A 58 -2.18 -4.23 1.39
N LEU A 59 -2.82 -4.51 0.27
CA LEU A 59 -3.97 -3.77 -0.23
C LEU A 59 -5.17 -4.70 -0.33
N GLU A 60 -6.33 -4.19 0.06
CA GLU A 60 -7.59 -4.94 0.06
C GLU A 60 -8.69 -4.11 -0.54
N GLY A 61 -9.46 -4.68 -1.43
CA GLY A 61 -10.59 -4.00 -2.05
C GLY A 61 -11.04 -4.68 -3.33
N ASP A 62 -11.89 -4.00 -4.08
CA ASP A 62 -12.28 -4.47 -5.40
C ASP A 62 -11.04 -4.60 -6.28
N GLU A 63 -11.01 -5.66 -7.08
CA GLU A 63 -9.87 -5.98 -7.93
C GLU A 63 -9.42 -4.81 -8.79
N SER A 64 -10.37 -4.13 -9.44
CA SER A 64 -10.04 -3.00 -10.30
C SER A 64 -9.43 -1.83 -9.51
N ALA A 65 -9.95 -1.56 -8.32
CA ALA A 65 -9.45 -0.48 -7.46
C ALA A 65 -8.04 -0.81 -6.93
N VAL A 66 -7.81 -2.04 -6.50
CA VAL A 66 -6.49 -2.48 -6.00
C VAL A 66 -5.46 -2.45 -7.12
N LYS A 67 -5.81 -2.94 -8.31
CA LYS A 67 -4.89 -2.92 -9.46
C LYS A 67 -4.56 -1.52 -9.91
N SER A 68 -5.54 -0.62 -9.91
CA SER A 68 -5.33 0.79 -10.24
C SER A 68 -4.40 1.45 -9.22
N THR A 69 -4.57 1.14 -7.95
CA THR A 69 -3.69 1.64 -6.87
C THR A 69 -2.27 1.14 -7.06
N LEU A 70 -2.10 -0.16 -7.34
CA LEU A 70 -0.78 -0.75 -7.58
C LEU A 70 -0.10 -0.10 -8.78
N GLN A 71 -0.85 0.19 -9.85
CA GLN A 71 -0.30 0.86 -11.03
C GLN A 71 0.24 2.24 -10.69
N ARG A 72 -0.49 3.02 -9.90
CA ARG A 72 -0.02 4.34 -9.43
C ARG A 72 1.25 4.21 -8.61
N ILE A 73 1.30 3.23 -7.73
CA ILE A 73 2.49 2.97 -6.89
C ILE A 73 3.68 2.61 -7.76
N SER A 74 3.48 1.77 -8.77
CA SER A 74 4.55 1.35 -9.69
C SER A 74 5.13 2.51 -10.49
N GLN A 75 4.34 3.56 -10.71
CA GLN A 75 4.77 4.77 -11.41
C GLN A 75 5.32 5.84 -10.48
N ASP A 76 5.18 5.67 -9.17
CA ASP A 76 5.66 6.62 -8.17
C ASP A 76 7.17 6.48 -8.04
N GLN A 77 7.89 7.60 -8.18
CA GLN A 77 9.35 7.62 -8.15
C GLN A 77 9.95 7.27 -6.79
N ARG A 78 9.13 7.24 -5.74
CA ARG A 78 9.57 6.85 -4.40
C ARG A 78 9.74 5.34 -4.22
N HIS A 79 9.24 4.57 -5.20
CA HIS A 79 9.35 3.11 -5.22
C HIS A 79 10.10 2.65 -6.45
N ARG A 80 10.82 1.53 -6.32
CA ARG A 80 11.38 0.80 -7.45
C ARG A 80 11.30 -0.69 -7.16
N ASP A 81 11.46 -1.50 -8.21
CA ASP A 81 11.49 -2.97 -8.10
C ASP A 81 10.25 -3.51 -7.37
N VAL A 82 9.08 -3.03 -7.77
CA VAL A 82 7.80 -3.49 -7.19
C VAL A 82 7.58 -4.95 -7.57
N GLN A 83 7.43 -5.80 -6.55
CA GLN A 83 7.20 -7.24 -6.75
C GLN A 83 5.94 -7.65 -6.01
N ILE A 84 5.03 -8.29 -6.73
CA ILE A 84 3.82 -8.85 -6.13
C ILE A 84 4.20 -10.15 -5.44
N LEU A 85 3.91 -10.23 -4.15
CA LEU A 85 4.19 -11.41 -3.33
C LEU A 85 2.96 -12.28 -3.17
N LEU A 86 1.78 -11.67 -3.17
CA LEU A 86 0.51 -12.37 -2.98
C LEU A 86 -0.58 -11.62 -3.73
N ASN A 87 -1.43 -12.38 -4.42
CA ASN A 87 -2.64 -11.83 -5.03
C ASN A 87 -3.70 -12.92 -4.96
N VAL A 88 -4.65 -12.77 -4.04
CA VAL A 88 -5.67 -13.77 -3.79
C VAL A 88 -7.05 -13.14 -3.76
N GLN A 89 -8.02 -13.89 -4.24
CA GLN A 89 -9.42 -13.54 -4.08
C GLN A 89 -9.84 -13.81 -2.63
N ILE A 90 -10.58 -12.88 -2.05
CA ILE A 90 -11.06 -12.98 -0.67
C ILE A 90 -12.57 -12.81 -0.64
N GLN A 91 -13.18 -13.30 0.43
CA GLN A 91 -14.61 -13.13 0.68
C GLN A 91 -14.89 -12.08 1.74
N ARG A 92 -13.91 -11.80 2.60
CA ARG A 92 -14.03 -10.83 3.68
C ARG A 92 -12.79 -9.97 3.75
N ARG A 93 -13.01 -8.70 4.09
CA ARG A 93 -11.91 -7.76 4.32
C ARG A 93 -11.37 -7.94 5.74
N LEU A 94 -10.04 -7.94 5.88
CA LEU A 94 -9.37 -7.87 7.18
C LEU A 94 -9.13 -6.43 7.61
N PHE A 95 -9.03 -5.51 6.64
CA PHE A 95 -8.64 -4.12 6.89
C PHE A 95 -9.76 -3.16 6.49
N GLU A 96 -11.01 -3.52 6.81
CA GLU A 96 -12.19 -2.81 6.37
C GLU A 96 -12.19 -1.34 6.81
N ASP A 97 -11.73 -1.07 8.04
CA ASP A 97 -11.73 0.26 8.62
C ASP A 97 -10.40 1.00 8.42
N TRP A 98 -9.47 0.41 7.68
CA TRP A 98 -8.12 0.96 7.55
C TRP A 98 -7.85 1.41 6.13
N SER A 99 -8.04 2.70 5.85
CA SER A 99 -7.66 3.26 4.55
C SER A 99 -6.15 3.11 4.29
N MET A 100 -5.33 3.12 5.33
CA MET A 100 -3.94 2.66 5.34
C MET A 100 -3.42 2.75 6.78
N LYS A 101 -3.02 1.62 7.35
CA LYS A 101 -2.41 1.58 8.66
C LYS A 101 -0.91 1.40 8.53
N TYR A 102 -0.14 2.12 9.31
CA TYR A 102 1.30 1.95 9.38
C TYR A 102 1.65 0.88 10.41
N SER A 103 2.44 -0.09 9.99
CA SER A 103 2.96 -1.14 10.87
C SER A 103 4.47 -0.97 11.03
N THR A 104 4.91 -0.97 12.26
CA THR A 104 6.35 -0.90 12.59
C THR A 104 6.95 -2.29 12.76
#